data_cb5cda6e3b83f9c24f888236f6f320b0
#
_entry.id   cb5cda6e3b83f9c24f888236f6f320b0
#
_cell.length_a   1.000
_cell.length_b   1.000
_cell.length_c   1.000
_cell.angle_alpha   90.00
_cell.angle_beta   90.00
_cell.angle_gamma   90.00
#
_symmetry.space_group_name_H-M   'P 1'
#
loop_
_entity.id
_entity.type
_entity.pdbx_description
1 polymer ?
#
loop_
_entity_poly.entity_id
_entity_poly.type
_entity_poly.pdbx_seq_one_letter_code
_entity_poly.pdbx_strand_id
1 'polypeptide(L)'
;QNYRSTSNILNAANSVIKNNNGRKGKTLWTQNGDGDKVHHYTAASEQDEASHVAEVIGQNLKNGASLKDHAVLYRMNAQSNPIETYFARAGIPYRIVGGQRFFDRKEVKDINSYMAVVVNPRDDVRLRRIINEPARKIGATTIDKIGELAAANGVPMMEIIREASSYPALG
;
A
#
# COMPACT_ATOMS: atom_id res chain seq x y z
N GLN A 1 -33.33 -8.70 7.85
CA GLN A 1 -33.38 -7.25 8.04
C GLN A 1 -31.98 -6.69 8.19
N ASN A 2 -31.72 -5.53 7.63
CA ASN A 2 -30.50 -4.75 7.80
C ASN A 2 -30.82 -3.48 8.59
N TYR A 3 -30.02 -3.20 9.61
CA TYR A 3 -30.24 -2.08 10.54
C TYR A 3 -29.25 -0.92 10.31
N ARG A 4 -28.29 -1.10 9.39
CA ARG A 4 -27.22 -0.11 9.14
C ARG A 4 -27.53 0.81 7.98
N SER A 5 -27.99 0.23 6.87
CA SER A 5 -28.09 0.93 5.58
C SER A 5 -29.51 1.41 5.29
N THR A 6 -29.61 2.45 4.48
CA THR A 6 -30.88 2.95 3.89
C THR A 6 -31.33 2.10 2.69
N SER A 7 -32.57 2.27 2.27
CA SER A 7 -33.18 1.50 1.17
C SER A 7 -32.41 1.63 -0.15
N ASN A 8 -31.97 2.85 -0.51
CA ASN A 8 -31.23 3.09 -1.76
C ASN A 8 -29.92 2.28 -1.83
N ILE A 9 -29.19 2.21 -0.73
CA ILE A 9 -27.94 1.43 -0.64
C ILE A 9 -28.25 -0.07 -0.80
N LEU A 10 -29.28 -0.57 -0.09
CA LEU A 10 -29.64 -2.00 -0.16
C LEU A 10 -30.20 -2.39 -1.53
N ASN A 11 -30.95 -1.52 -2.20
CA ASN A 11 -31.46 -1.75 -3.53
C ASN A 11 -30.32 -1.85 -4.55
N ALA A 12 -29.34 -0.95 -4.48
CA ALA A 12 -28.14 -1.02 -5.30
C ALA A 12 -27.36 -2.31 -5.05
N ALA A 13 -27.10 -2.66 -3.79
CA ALA A 13 -26.40 -3.89 -3.41
C ALA A 13 -27.16 -5.15 -3.87
N ASN A 14 -28.47 -5.22 -3.70
CA ASN A 14 -29.30 -6.33 -4.16
C ASN A 14 -29.26 -6.46 -5.70
N SER A 15 -29.24 -5.34 -6.42
CA SER A 15 -29.17 -5.34 -7.89
C SER A 15 -27.83 -5.90 -8.39
N VAL A 16 -26.71 -5.52 -7.79
CA VAL A 16 -25.39 -6.05 -8.13
C VAL A 16 -25.30 -7.54 -7.85
N ILE A 17 -25.68 -7.96 -6.63
CA ILE A 17 -25.53 -9.34 -6.19
C ILE A 17 -26.50 -10.31 -6.89
N LYS A 18 -27.59 -9.81 -7.48
CA LYS A 18 -28.54 -10.62 -8.27
C LYS A 18 -27.88 -11.33 -9.44
N ASN A 19 -26.80 -10.75 -9.98
CA ASN A 19 -26.03 -11.32 -11.09
C ASN A 19 -25.16 -12.52 -10.68
N ASN A 20 -25.08 -12.84 -9.39
CA ASN A 20 -24.29 -13.97 -8.90
C ASN A 20 -25.14 -15.26 -8.84
N ASN A 21 -24.87 -16.18 -9.75
CA ASN A 21 -25.62 -17.45 -9.91
C ASN A 21 -25.44 -18.43 -8.73
N GLY A 22 -24.39 -18.28 -7.93
CA GLY A 22 -24.13 -19.13 -6.74
C GLY A 22 -24.78 -18.66 -5.44
N ARG A 23 -25.64 -17.65 -5.49
CA ARG A 23 -26.24 -17.05 -4.30
C ARG A 23 -27.41 -17.87 -3.76
N LYS A 24 -27.42 -18.09 -2.41
CA LYS A 24 -28.64 -18.48 -1.69
C LYS A 24 -29.59 -17.27 -1.67
N GLY A 25 -30.80 -17.42 -2.19
CA GLY A 25 -31.78 -16.36 -2.47
C GLY A 25 -32.26 -15.54 -1.27
N LYS A 26 -31.40 -14.71 -0.69
CA LYS A 26 -31.77 -13.76 0.38
C LYS A 26 -31.73 -12.34 -0.16
N THR A 27 -32.82 -11.59 0.04
CA THR A 27 -32.90 -10.17 -0.26
C THR A 27 -32.74 -9.35 1.01
N LEU A 28 -31.82 -8.41 1.02
CA LEU A 28 -31.64 -7.49 2.16
C LEU A 28 -32.72 -6.41 2.09
N TRP A 29 -33.33 -6.11 3.23
CA TRP A 29 -34.33 -5.07 3.39
C TRP A 29 -34.10 -4.30 4.71
N THR A 30 -34.63 -3.07 4.80
CA THR A 30 -34.50 -2.20 5.98
C THR A 30 -35.79 -1.45 6.22
N GLN A 31 -35.95 -0.96 7.44
CA GLN A 31 -36.97 0.03 7.84
C GLN A 31 -36.40 1.46 7.88
N ASN A 32 -35.09 1.61 7.69
CA ASN A 32 -34.50 2.94 7.53
C ASN A 32 -35.00 3.54 6.20
N GLY A 33 -35.33 4.81 6.19
CA GLY A 33 -35.83 5.51 5.00
C GLY A 33 -34.94 5.35 3.76
N ASP A 34 -35.30 6.01 2.70
CA ASP A 34 -34.60 5.86 1.39
C ASP A 34 -33.14 6.33 1.44
N GLY A 35 -32.85 7.39 2.21
CA GLY A 35 -31.53 8.00 2.28
C GLY A 35 -31.09 8.63 0.95
N ASP A 36 -29.83 9.00 0.86
CA ASP A 36 -29.24 9.57 -0.35
C ASP A 36 -29.18 8.54 -1.50
N LYS A 37 -29.23 9.05 -2.73
CA LYS A 37 -29.04 8.23 -3.92
C LYS A 37 -27.60 7.75 -4.04
N VAL A 38 -27.42 6.55 -4.59
CA VAL A 38 -26.11 6.04 -4.97
C VAL A 38 -25.66 6.74 -6.26
N HIS A 39 -24.50 7.37 -6.24
CA HIS A 39 -23.89 8.00 -7.41
C HIS A 39 -22.91 7.03 -8.07
N HIS A 40 -22.89 7.06 -9.39
CA HIS A 40 -21.94 6.30 -10.20
C HIS A 40 -21.09 7.27 -11.00
N TYR A 41 -19.77 7.09 -10.95
CA TYR A 41 -18.81 7.84 -11.73
C TYR A 41 -17.92 6.86 -12.52
N THR A 42 -17.70 7.15 -13.79
CA THR A 42 -16.78 6.39 -14.65
C THR A 42 -15.56 7.25 -14.92
N ALA A 43 -14.46 6.91 -14.29
CA ALA A 43 -13.20 7.61 -14.46
C ALA A 43 -12.51 7.23 -15.79
N ALA A 44 -11.81 8.17 -16.40
CA ALA A 44 -10.99 7.95 -17.59
C ALA A 44 -9.63 7.31 -17.24
N SER A 45 -9.16 7.44 -16.02
CA SER A 45 -7.90 6.90 -15.52
C SER A 45 -7.93 6.72 -14.00
N GLU A 46 -6.94 5.99 -13.45
CA GLU A 46 -6.76 5.86 -11.99
C GLU A 46 -6.51 7.21 -11.29
N GLN A 47 -5.85 8.15 -11.98
CA GLN A 47 -5.61 9.49 -11.48
C GLN A 47 -6.90 10.33 -11.45
N ASP A 48 -7.73 10.17 -12.46
CA ASP A 48 -9.05 10.81 -12.54
C ASP A 48 -9.98 10.26 -11.43
N GLU A 49 -9.97 8.95 -11.20
CA GLU A 49 -10.67 8.33 -10.07
C GLU A 49 -10.24 8.93 -8.73
N ALA A 50 -8.93 9.02 -8.48
CA ALA A 50 -8.38 9.56 -7.24
C ALA A 50 -8.72 11.06 -7.06
N SER A 51 -8.67 11.83 -8.15
CA SER A 51 -9.07 13.25 -8.15
C SER A 51 -10.55 13.42 -7.81
N HIS A 52 -11.41 12.64 -8.46
CA HIS A 52 -12.85 12.68 -8.22
C HIS A 52 -13.19 12.34 -6.77
N VAL A 53 -12.59 11.30 -6.21
CA VAL A 53 -12.78 10.92 -4.79
C VAL A 53 -12.39 12.08 -3.87
N ALA A 54 -11.26 12.73 -4.13
CA ALA A 54 -10.80 13.87 -3.33
C ALA A 54 -11.74 15.08 -3.46
N GLU A 55 -12.25 15.35 -4.65
CA GLU A 55 -13.22 16.43 -4.91
C GLU A 55 -14.52 16.22 -4.15
N VAL A 56 -15.08 15.01 -4.18
CA VAL A 56 -16.29 14.66 -3.43
C VAL A 56 -16.08 14.85 -1.92
N ILE A 57 -14.94 14.38 -1.38
CA ILE A 57 -14.60 14.61 0.01
C ILE A 57 -14.52 16.10 0.30
N GLY A 58 -13.83 16.87 -0.55
CA GLY A 58 -13.69 18.31 -0.39
C GLY A 58 -15.02 19.06 -0.42
N GLN A 59 -15.96 18.65 -1.26
CA GLN A 59 -17.31 19.21 -1.31
C GLN A 59 -18.09 18.90 -0.03
N ASN A 60 -18.02 17.65 0.43
CA ASN A 60 -18.70 17.24 1.67
C ASN A 60 -18.16 18.01 2.90
N LEU A 61 -16.83 18.23 2.97
CA LEU A 61 -16.24 19.04 4.04
C LEU A 61 -16.75 20.48 4.02
N LYS A 62 -16.91 21.10 2.85
CA LYS A 62 -17.50 22.44 2.72
C LYS A 62 -18.96 22.47 3.18
N ASN A 63 -19.66 21.35 3.07
CA ASN A 63 -21.04 21.19 3.51
C ASN A 63 -21.17 20.76 5.00
N GLY A 64 -20.06 20.76 5.74
CA GLY A 64 -20.04 20.51 7.19
C GLY A 64 -19.74 19.07 7.61
N ALA A 65 -19.43 18.17 6.68
CA ALA A 65 -18.96 16.81 7.01
C ALA A 65 -17.53 16.85 7.58
N SER A 66 -17.15 15.81 8.30
CA SER A 66 -15.79 15.59 8.80
C SER A 66 -15.06 14.54 7.96
N LEU A 67 -13.72 14.57 7.93
CA LEU A 67 -12.91 13.53 7.27
C LEU A 67 -13.23 12.12 7.80
N LYS A 68 -13.49 11.99 9.10
CA LYS A 68 -13.87 10.71 9.74
C LYS A 68 -15.18 10.10 9.22
N ASP A 69 -16.00 10.89 8.56
CA ASP A 69 -17.30 10.45 8.02
C ASP A 69 -17.14 9.81 6.63
N HIS A 70 -15.91 9.78 6.08
CA HIS A 70 -15.59 9.25 4.77
C HIS A 70 -14.80 7.95 4.87
N ALA A 71 -15.12 7.00 3.98
CA ALA A 71 -14.35 5.79 3.79
C ALA A 71 -14.24 5.48 2.29
N VAL A 72 -13.03 5.15 1.84
CA VAL A 72 -12.78 4.70 0.47
C VAL A 72 -12.50 3.20 0.51
N LEU A 73 -13.31 2.42 -0.20
CA LEU A 73 -13.17 0.98 -0.27
C LEU A 73 -12.72 0.56 -1.67
N TYR A 74 -11.78 -0.37 -1.73
CA TYR A 74 -11.26 -0.92 -2.97
C TYR A 74 -11.12 -2.44 -2.87
N ARG A 75 -11.14 -3.12 -4.02
CA ARG A 75 -11.07 -4.57 -4.09
C ARG A 75 -9.64 -5.10 -4.00
N MET A 76 -8.69 -4.41 -4.63
CA MET A 76 -7.29 -4.81 -4.71
C MET A 76 -6.40 -3.75 -4.05
N ASN A 77 -5.41 -4.20 -3.30
CA ASN A 77 -4.48 -3.29 -2.62
C ASN A 77 -3.72 -2.35 -3.58
N ALA A 78 -3.51 -2.75 -4.83
CA ALA A 78 -2.86 -1.90 -5.83
C ALA A 78 -3.65 -0.60 -6.11
N GLN A 79 -4.96 -0.64 -5.99
CA GLN A 79 -5.84 0.51 -6.21
C GLN A 79 -5.67 1.62 -5.16
N SER A 80 -5.07 1.33 -4.00
CA SER A 80 -4.80 2.36 -3.00
C SER A 80 -3.71 3.35 -3.44
N ASN A 81 -2.75 2.92 -4.26
CA ASN A 81 -1.58 3.73 -4.58
C ASN A 81 -1.89 5.07 -5.27
N PRO A 82 -2.71 5.14 -6.34
CA PRO A 82 -3.11 6.42 -6.95
C PRO A 82 -3.83 7.33 -5.95
N ILE A 83 -4.73 6.76 -5.13
CA ILE A 83 -5.50 7.49 -4.12
C ILE A 83 -4.58 8.05 -3.03
N GLU A 84 -3.68 7.22 -2.49
CA GLU A 84 -2.70 7.63 -1.48
C GLU A 84 -1.77 8.73 -2.02
N THR A 85 -1.29 8.57 -3.25
CA THR A 85 -0.43 9.56 -3.90
C THR A 85 -1.14 10.89 -4.08
N TYR A 86 -2.41 10.86 -4.52
CA TYR A 86 -3.21 12.06 -4.70
C TYR A 86 -3.50 12.75 -3.36
N PHE A 87 -3.92 11.98 -2.33
CA PHE A 87 -4.22 12.51 -1.01
C PHE A 87 -2.98 13.14 -0.35
N ALA A 88 -1.82 12.51 -0.49
CA ALA A 88 -0.56 13.06 0.02
C ALA A 88 -0.21 14.41 -0.63
N ARG A 89 -0.38 14.52 -1.96
CA ARG A 89 -0.16 15.77 -2.71
C ARG A 89 -1.18 16.85 -2.36
N ALA A 90 -2.43 16.47 -2.16
CA ALA A 90 -3.52 17.38 -1.83
C ALA A 90 -3.57 17.74 -0.32
N GLY A 91 -2.68 17.19 0.51
CA GLY A 91 -2.67 17.42 1.95
C GLY A 91 -3.88 16.83 2.69
N ILE A 92 -4.54 15.82 2.11
CA ILE A 92 -5.70 15.16 2.73
C ILE A 92 -5.18 14.07 3.67
N PRO A 93 -5.38 14.19 5.00
CA PRO A 93 -4.98 13.15 5.93
C PRO A 93 -5.84 11.90 5.79
N TYR A 94 -5.20 10.73 5.78
CA TYR A 94 -5.88 9.45 5.66
C TYR A 94 -5.23 8.37 6.53
N ARG A 95 -5.95 7.28 6.76
CA ARG A 95 -5.45 6.08 7.41
C ARG A 95 -5.86 4.84 6.62
N ILE A 96 -4.91 3.95 6.35
CA ILE A 96 -5.21 2.64 5.78
C ILE A 96 -5.63 1.68 6.89
N VAL A 97 -6.74 1.00 6.69
CA VAL A 97 -7.28 0.01 7.61
C VAL A 97 -7.18 -1.38 6.97
N GLY A 98 -6.57 -2.32 7.68
CA GLY A 98 -6.46 -3.71 7.23
C GLY A 98 -5.43 -3.98 6.12
N GLY A 99 -4.57 -3.02 5.80
CA GLY A 99 -3.51 -3.15 4.80
C GLY A 99 -2.21 -2.44 5.20
N GLN A 100 -1.12 -2.77 4.51
CA GLN A 100 0.12 -2.00 4.57
C GLN A 100 0.09 -0.92 3.48
N ARG A 101 0.59 0.27 3.80
CA ARG A 101 0.82 1.32 2.78
C ARG A 101 1.66 0.74 1.65
N PHE A 102 1.42 1.17 0.41
CA PHE A 102 2.15 0.68 -0.75
C PHE A 102 3.68 0.70 -0.53
N PHE A 103 4.20 1.83 -0.07
CA PHE A 103 5.64 1.99 0.19
C PHE A 103 6.15 1.24 1.43
N ASP A 104 5.27 0.71 2.28
CA ASP A 104 5.64 -0.08 3.46
C ASP A 104 5.74 -1.58 3.15
N ARG A 105 5.30 -2.01 1.97
CA ARG A 105 5.39 -3.41 1.54
C ARG A 105 6.85 -3.84 1.42
N LYS A 106 7.10 -5.09 1.80
CA LYS A 106 8.45 -5.67 1.78
C LYS A 106 9.07 -5.55 0.39
N GLU A 107 8.35 -5.95 -0.65
CA GLU A 107 8.81 -5.97 -2.04
C GLU A 107 9.20 -4.58 -2.54
N VAL A 108 8.40 -3.58 -2.21
CA VAL A 108 8.65 -2.19 -2.59
C VAL A 108 9.89 -1.64 -1.88
N LYS A 109 10.04 -1.94 -0.58
CA LYS A 109 11.23 -1.56 0.20
C LYS A 109 12.49 -2.26 -0.33
N ASP A 110 12.38 -3.51 -0.76
CA ASP A 110 13.49 -4.28 -1.32
C ASP A 110 13.94 -3.68 -2.66
N ILE A 111 13.01 -3.43 -3.60
CA ILE A 111 13.30 -2.79 -4.89
C ILE A 111 13.94 -1.41 -4.69
N ASN A 112 13.37 -0.57 -3.82
CA ASN A 112 13.92 0.74 -3.51
C ASN A 112 15.34 0.64 -2.91
N SER A 113 15.60 -0.40 -2.11
CA SER A 113 16.94 -0.63 -1.54
C SER A 113 17.94 -1.05 -2.60
N TYR A 114 17.53 -1.87 -3.58
CA TYR A 114 18.38 -2.18 -4.74
C TYR A 114 18.76 -0.93 -5.53
N MET A 115 17.76 -0.11 -5.88
CA MET A 115 18.00 1.13 -6.61
C MET A 115 18.94 2.08 -5.85
N ALA A 116 18.73 2.20 -4.54
CA ALA A 116 19.56 3.07 -3.72
C ALA A 116 21.01 2.58 -3.60
N VAL A 117 21.25 1.27 -3.46
CA VAL A 117 22.60 0.68 -3.42
C VAL A 117 23.33 0.86 -4.77
N VAL A 118 22.60 0.80 -5.90
CA VAL A 118 23.17 1.09 -7.23
C VAL A 118 23.65 2.53 -7.32
N VAL A 119 22.86 3.49 -6.79
CA VAL A 119 23.22 4.92 -6.80
C VAL A 119 24.27 5.25 -5.75
N ASN A 120 24.16 4.64 -4.57
CA ASN A 120 25.10 4.85 -3.46
C ASN A 120 25.56 3.50 -2.87
N PRO A 121 26.66 2.91 -3.35
CA PRO A 121 27.21 1.65 -2.85
C PRO A 121 27.71 1.70 -1.38
N ARG A 122 27.73 2.89 -0.77
CA ARG A 122 28.15 3.09 0.63
C ARG A 122 26.98 2.99 1.61
N ASP A 123 25.74 2.73 1.13
CA ASP A 123 24.55 2.57 1.97
C ASP A 123 24.47 1.14 2.51
N ASP A 124 25.21 0.88 3.58
CA ASP A 124 25.30 -0.43 4.22
C ASP A 124 23.96 -0.88 4.83
N VAL A 125 23.09 0.06 5.23
CA VAL A 125 21.77 -0.25 5.78
C VAL A 125 20.88 -0.89 4.71
N ARG A 126 20.83 -0.29 3.52
CA ARG A 126 20.07 -0.84 2.40
C ARG A 126 20.72 -2.08 1.80
N LEU A 127 22.03 -2.14 1.80
CA LEU A 127 22.77 -3.33 1.37
C LEU A 127 22.44 -4.52 2.28
N ARG A 128 22.49 -4.39 3.60
CA ARG A 128 22.09 -5.45 4.54
C ARG A 128 20.68 -5.96 4.32
N ARG A 129 19.75 -5.07 3.91
CA ARG A 129 18.39 -5.45 3.60
C ARG A 129 18.28 -6.39 2.40
N ILE A 130 19.08 -6.18 1.36
CA ILE A 130 18.94 -6.87 0.07
C ILE A 130 19.99 -7.95 -0.18
N ILE A 131 21.03 -8.03 0.61
CA ILE A 131 22.17 -8.93 0.38
C ILE A 131 21.73 -10.41 0.24
N ASN A 132 20.63 -10.80 0.92
CA ASN A 132 20.06 -12.14 0.85
C ASN A 132 18.58 -12.13 0.35
N GLU A 133 18.16 -11.12 -0.35
CA GLU A 133 16.87 -10.98 -1.03
C GLU A 133 17.09 -10.74 -2.54
N PRO A 134 16.76 -11.70 -3.44
CA PRO A 134 16.33 -13.06 -3.16
C PRO A 134 17.42 -13.91 -2.47
N ALA A 135 16.99 -15.03 -1.87
CA ALA A 135 17.90 -15.87 -1.07
C ALA A 135 19.14 -16.30 -1.85
N ARG A 136 20.33 -15.93 -1.33
CA ARG A 136 21.67 -16.24 -1.92
C ARG A 136 22.50 -17.17 -1.05
N LYS A 137 21.88 -17.78 -0.03
CA LYS A 137 22.57 -18.64 0.97
C LYS A 137 23.64 -17.90 1.79
N ILE A 138 23.55 -16.58 1.91
CA ILE A 138 24.42 -15.78 2.75
C ILE A 138 23.81 -15.75 4.16
N GLY A 139 24.44 -16.43 5.11
CA GLY A 139 23.96 -16.50 6.49
C GLY A 139 24.16 -15.19 7.26
N ALA A 140 23.41 -15.03 8.35
CA ALA A 140 23.53 -13.86 9.23
C ALA A 140 24.96 -13.67 9.73
N THR A 141 25.63 -14.76 10.14
CA THR A 141 27.02 -14.75 10.59
C THR A 141 27.98 -14.19 9.54
N THR A 142 27.77 -14.51 8.26
CA THR A 142 28.59 -13.99 7.17
C THR A 142 28.34 -12.48 6.98
N ILE A 143 27.09 -12.05 7.07
CA ILE A 143 26.72 -10.63 6.97
C ILE A 143 27.35 -9.83 8.11
N ASP A 144 27.35 -10.37 9.32
CA ASP A 144 27.95 -9.73 10.49
C ASP A 144 29.48 -9.62 10.35
N LYS A 145 30.14 -10.69 9.91
CA LYS A 145 31.59 -10.66 9.60
C LYS A 145 31.98 -9.62 8.56
N ILE A 146 31.15 -9.49 7.47
CA ILE A 146 31.35 -8.44 6.46
C ILE A 146 31.25 -7.06 7.11
N GLY A 147 30.26 -6.85 7.98
CA GLY A 147 30.11 -5.60 8.72
C GLY A 147 31.26 -5.27 9.65
N GLU A 148 31.77 -6.27 10.38
CA GLU A 148 32.94 -6.13 11.27
C GLU A 148 34.20 -5.77 10.47
N LEU A 149 34.45 -6.46 9.36
CA LEU A 149 35.58 -6.17 8.47
C LEU A 149 35.45 -4.76 7.85
N ALA A 150 34.27 -4.35 7.44
CA ALA A 150 34.02 -3.02 6.92
C ALA A 150 34.34 -1.93 7.95
N ALA A 151 33.87 -2.12 9.19
CA ALA A 151 34.14 -1.21 10.28
C ALA A 151 35.65 -1.16 10.64
N ALA A 152 36.32 -2.31 10.71
CA ALA A 152 37.76 -2.39 11.04
C ALA A 152 38.63 -1.72 9.98
N ASN A 153 38.23 -1.76 8.70
CA ASN A 153 38.99 -1.15 7.58
C ASN A 153 38.52 0.27 7.25
N GLY A 154 37.44 0.78 7.87
CA GLY A 154 36.87 2.10 7.57
C GLY A 154 36.30 2.24 6.18
N VAL A 155 35.83 1.13 5.57
CA VAL A 155 35.30 1.05 4.22
C VAL A 155 33.84 0.56 4.23
N PRO A 156 33.04 0.81 3.18
CA PRO A 156 31.69 0.27 3.06
C PRO A 156 31.68 -1.25 2.92
N MET A 157 30.61 -1.91 3.37
CA MET A 157 30.44 -3.37 3.22
C MET A 157 30.55 -3.84 1.77
N MET A 158 30.15 -3.04 0.81
CA MET A 158 30.24 -3.36 -0.62
C MET A 158 31.70 -3.56 -1.08
N GLU A 159 32.66 -2.83 -0.53
CA GLU A 159 34.07 -3.00 -0.84
C GLU A 159 34.59 -4.34 -0.32
N ILE A 160 34.25 -4.70 0.91
CA ILE A 160 34.58 -6.02 1.47
C ILE A 160 33.98 -7.15 0.62
N ILE A 161 32.74 -6.99 0.12
CA ILE A 161 32.09 -8.00 -0.72
C ILE A 161 32.80 -8.14 -2.06
N ARG A 162 33.23 -7.04 -2.69
CA ARG A 162 33.98 -7.06 -3.95
C ARG A 162 35.33 -7.77 -3.82
N GLU A 163 35.95 -7.67 -2.68
CA GLU A 163 37.23 -8.26 -2.39
C GLU A 163 37.16 -9.50 -1.46
N ALA A 164 35.98 -10.15 -1.44
CA ALA A 164 35.69 -11.23 -0.48
C ALA A 164 36.74 -12.36 -0.50
N SER A 165 37.33 -12.67 -1.66
CA SER A 165 38.40 -13.65 -1.80
C SER A 165 39.69 -13.30 -1.05
N SER A 166 39.88 -12.02 -0.72
CA SER A 166 41.05 -11.54 0.03
C SER A 166 40.89 -11.69 1.55
N TYR A 167 39.68 -12.06 2.00
CA TYR A 167 39.37 -12.21 3.41
C TYR A 167 39.10 -13.68 3.79
N PRO A 168 40.07 -14.41 4.36
CA PRO A 168 39.93 -15.83 4.74
C PRO A 168 38.74 -16.09 5.68
N ALA A 169 38.31 -15.09 6.44
CA ALA A 169 37.19 -15.19 7.37
C ALA A 169 35.81 -15.33 6.65
N LEU A 170 35.77 -15.08 5.34
CA LEU A 170 34.56 -15.14 4.52
C LEU A 170 34.49 -16.39 3.62
N GLY A 171 35.58 -17.16 3.56
CA GLY A 171 35.72 -18.41 2.76
C GLY A 171 35.06 -19.62 3.37
#